data_bd36b994b791feba3e0d711362ec6dae
#
_entry.id   bd36b994b791feba3e0d711362ec6dae
#
_cell.length_a   1.000
_cell.length_b   1.000
_cell.length_c   1.000
_cell.angle_alpha   90.00
_cell.angle_beta   90.00
_cell.angle_gamma   90.00
#
_symmetry.space_group_name_H-M   'P 1'
#
loop_
_entity.id
_entity.type
_entity.pdbx_description
1 polymer ?
#
loop_
_entity_poly.entity_id
_entity_poly.type
_entity_poly.pdbx_seq_one_letter_code
_entity_poly.pdbx_strand_id
1 'polypeptide(L)' 'DYLIGMDTEKIRNMQRLSGGDPDEKVYKLMTFAGSGSDVADPWYTGDFEATYKDVRKGCEGLLKVLMNL' A
#
# COMPACT_ATOMS: atom_id res chain seq x y z
N ASP A 1 13.81 -5.16 3.59
CA ASP A 1 12.47 -5.71 3.29
C ASP A 1 11.40 -4.64 3.43
N TYR A 2 10.30 -4.81 2.70
CA TYR A 2 9.17 -3.90 2.74
C TYR A 2 7.97 -4.54 3.43
N LEU A 3 7.30 -3.78 4.29
CA LEU A 3 5.99 -4.14 4.83
C LEU A 3 4.98 -3.22 4.16
N ILE A 4 4.04 -3.78 3.40
CA ILE A 4 3.15 -3.00 2.55
C ILE A 4 1.70 -3.21 2.97
N GLY A 5 1.02 -2.10 3.30
CA GLY A 5 -0.38 -2.09 3.64
C GLY A 5 -1.21 -1.37 2.59
N MET A 6 -2.49 -1.71 2.49
CA MET A 6 -3.39 -1.13 1.50
C MET A 6 -4.05 0.15 1.97
N ASP A 7 -4.15 0.37 3.27
CA ASP A 7 -4.78 1.57 3.83
C ASP A 7 -4.07 2.03 5.10
N THR A 8 -4.46 3.22 5.56
CA THR A 8 -3.83 3.85 6.72
C THR A 8 -3.98 3.04 8.00
N GLU A 9 -5.13 2.39 8.19
CA GLU A 9 -5.35 1.56 9.37
C GLU A 9 -4.40 0.37 9.41
N LYS A 10 -4.21 -0.30 8.27
CA LYS A 10 -3.27 -1.41 8.15
C LYS A 10 -1.83 -0.97 8.42
N ILE A 11 -1.46 0.19 7.92
CA ILE A 11 -0.14 0.76 8.17
C ILE A 11 0.09 0.99 9.66
N ARG A 12 -0.87 1.57 10.36
CA ARG A 12 -0.76 1.80 11.80
C ARG A 12 -0.58 0.49 12.57
N ASN A 13 -1.33 -0.54 12.19
CA ASN A 13 -1.21 -1.84 12.84
C ASN A 13 0.15 -2.47 12.58
N MET A 14 0.67 -2.38 11.36
CA MET A 14 2.00 -2.87 11.02
C MET A 14 3.09 -2.14 11.80
N GLN A 15 2.99 -0.83 11.92
CA GLN A 15 3.96 -0.02 12.67
C GLN A 15 3.94 -0.39 14.14
N ARG A 16 2.76 -0.62 14.72
CA ARG A 16 2.62 -1.04 16.11
C ARG A 16 3.29 -2.38 16.35
N LEU A 17 3.07 -3.35 15.43
CA LEU A 17 3.65 -4.69 15.55
C LEU A 17 5.15 -4.69 15.33
N SER A 18 5.66 -3.77 14.52
CA SER A 18 7.10 -3.67 14.24
C SER A 18 7.85 -2.73 15.18
N GLY A 19 7.22 -2.29 16.26
CA GLY A 19 7.87 -1.42 17.23
C GLY A 19 8.04 0.02 16.77
N GLY A 20 7.13 0.53 15.94
CA GLY A 20 7.13 1.92 15.49
C GLY A 20 7.86 2.19 14.18
N ASP A 21 8.20 1.14 13.44
CA ASP A 21 8.85 1.23 12.13
C ASP A 21 10.18 2.01 12.16
N PRO A 22 11.14 1.58 13.00
CA PRO A 22 12.41 2.31 13.13
C PRO A 22 13.26 2.33 11.87
N ASP A 23 13.08 1.35 10.98
CA ASP A 23 13.84 1.24 9.72
C ASP A 23 13.05 1.76 8.51
N GLU A 24 11.90 2.38 8.74
CA GLU A 24 11.04 2.93 7.69
C GLU A 24 10.71 1.90 6.59
N LYS A 25 10.35 0.69 7.01
CA LYS A 25 10.03 -0.42 6.09
C LYS A 25 8.55 -0.55 5.79
N VAL A 26 7.69 0.20 6.50
CA VAL A 26 6.23 0.11 6.33
C VAL A 26 5.78 1.16 5.33
N TYR A 27 5.09 0.71 4.28
CA TYR A 27 4.62 1.58 3.19
C TYR A 27 3.17 1.26 2.85
N LYS A 28 2.44 2.28 2.35
CA LYS A 28 1.16 2.06 1.70
C LYS A 28 1.38 1.67 0.25
N LEU A 29 0.61 0.69 -0.24
CA LEU A 29 0.73 0.24 -1.63
C LEU A 29 0.58 1.40 -2.62
N MET A 30 -0.38 2.27 -2.41
CA MET A 30 -0.65 3.39 -3.32
C MET A 30 0.47 4.43 -3.36
N THR A 31 1.36 4.45 -2.37
CA THR A 31 2.55 5.30 -2.41
C THR A 31 3.39 4.99 -3.65
N PHE A 32 3.47 3.72 -4.04
CA PHE A 32 4.24 3.29 -5.22
C PHE A 32 3.58 3.71 -6.53
N ALA A 33 2.29 4.03 -6.50
CA ALA A 33 1.58 4.60 -7.66
C ALA A 33 1.63 6.13 -7.70
N GLY A 34 2.37 6.74 -6.77
CA GLY A 34 2.45 8.20 -6.66
C GLY A 34 1.24 8.84 -5.99
N SER A 35 0.47 8.08 -5.25
CA SER A 35 -0.76 8.54 -4.58
C SER A 35 -0.66 8.38 -3.07
N GLY A 36 -1.19 9.35 -2.32
CA GLY A 36 -1.32 9.24 -0.87
C GLY A 36 -2.61 8.57 -0.43
N SER A 37 -3.45 8.15 -1.37
CA SER A 37 -4.75 7.55 -1.09
C SER A 37 -4.63 6.10 -0.64
N ASP A 38 -5.65 5.61 0.07
CA ASP A 38 -5.78 4.19 0.36
C ASP A 38 -6.30 3.45 -0.88
N VAL A 39 -6.06 2.14 -0.94
CA VAL A 39 -6.71 1.30 -1.95
C VAL A 39 -8.21 1.31 -1.68
N ALA A 40 -9.02 1.48 -2.73
CA ALA A 40 -10.48 1.48 -2.61
C ALA A 40 -10.95 0.13 -2.04
N ASP A 41 -11.78 0.20 -0.99
CA ASP A 41 -12.30 -1.01 -0.35
C ASP A 41 -13.68 -1.34 -0.96
N PRO A 42 -13.82 -2.45 -1.70
CA PRO A 42 -15.08 -2.78 -2.36
C PRO A 42 -16.21 -3.11 -1.38
N TRP A 43 -15.88 -3.39 -0.14
CA TRP A 43 -16.89 -3.61 0.91
C TRP A 43 -17.70 -2.33 1.16
N TYR A 44 -17.06 -1.16 1.05
CA TYR A 44 -17.72 0.14 1.24
C TYR A 44 -18.25 0.72 -0.07
N THR A 45 -17.50 0.58 -1.16
CA THR A 45 -17.83 1.21 -2.43
C THR A 45 -18.71 0.34 -3.31
N GLY A 46 -18.62 -0.99 -3.14
CA GLY A 46 -19.26 -1.94 -4.06
C GLY A 46 -18.60 -1.97 -5.43
N ASP A 47 -17.49 -1.27 -5.62
CA ASP A 47 -16.82 -1.15 -6.91
C ASP A 47 -15.51 -1.93 -6.92
N PHE A 48 -15.61 -3.19 -7.32
CA PHE A 48 -14.45 -4.08 -7.40
C PHE A 48 -13.48 -3.67 -8.50
N GLU A 49 -13.96 -3.02 -9.54
CA GLU A 49 -13.11 -2.55 -10.62
C GLU A 49 -12.18 -1.43 -10.15
N ALA A 50 -12.67 -0.50 -9.35
CA ALA A 50 -11.85 0.56 -8.78
C ALA A 50 -10.75 -0.03 -7.89
N THR A 51 -11.08 -1.00 -7.05
CA THR A 51 -10.12 -1.69 -6.21
C THR A 51 -9.06 -2.39 -7.05
N TYR A 52 -9.47 -3.10 -8.09
CA TYR A 52 -8.54 -3.79 -8.99
C TYR A 52 -7.57 -2.81 -9.66
N LYS A 53 -8.07 -1.68 -10.14
CA LYS A 53 -7.22 -0.66 -10.76
C LYS A 53 -6.20 -0.09 -9.78
N ASP A 54 -6.63 0.18 -8.55
CA ASP A 54 -5.74 0.70 -7.52
C ASP A 54 -4.64 -0.30 -7.18
N VAL A 55 -4.99 -1.55 -6.95
CA VAL A 55 -4.02 -2.61 -6.64
C VAL A 55 -3.04 -2.77 -7.80
N ARG A 56 -3.54 -2.77 -9.03
CA ARG A 56 -2.69 -2.90 -10.21
C ARG A 56 -1.69 -1.76 -10.30
N LYS A 57 -2.14 -0.52 -10.13
CA LYS A 57 -1.24 0.65 -10.18
C LYS A 57 -0.20 0.61 -9.07
N GLY A 58 -0.61 0.25 -7.87
CA GLY A 58 0.30 0.14 -6.75
C GLY A 58 1.35 -0.94 -6.99
N CYS A 59 0.94 -2.10 -7.48
CA CYS A 59 1.86 -3.19 -7.78
C CYS A 59 2.82 -2.86 -8.92
N GLU A 60 2.35 -2.18 -9.96
CA GLU A 60 3.20 -1.73 -11.06
C GLU A 60 4.27 -0.75 -10.56
N GLY A 61 3.87 0.19 -9.71
CA GLY A 61 4.81 1.14 -9.11
C GLY A 61 5.82 0.46 -8.20
N LEU A 62 5.36 -0.47 -7.37
CA LEU A 62 6.24 -1.25 -6.50
C LEU A 62 7.24 -2.06 -7.30
N LEU A 63 6.79 -2.70 -8.38
CA LEU A 63 7.67 -3.49 -9.24
C LEU A 63 8.79 -2.62 -9.83
N LYS A 64 8.47 -1.41 -10.26
CA LYS A 64 9.48 -0.49 -10.78
C LYS A 64 10.54 -0.15 -9.73
N VAL A 65 10.12 0.09 -8.49
CA VAL A 65 11.04 0.37 -7.38
C VAL A 65 11.97 -0.83 -7.16
N LEU A 66 11.41 -2.03 -7.12
CA LEU A 66 12.19 -3.24 -6.87
C LEU A 66 13.16 -3.56 -8.02
N MET A 67 12.76 -3.27 -9.26
CA MET A 67 13.60 -3.52 -10.43
C MET A 67 14.75 -2.52 -10.57
N ASN A 68 14.65 -1.36 -9.93
CA ASN A 68 15.70 -0.35 -9.97
C ASN A 68 16.69 -0.46 -8.82
N LEU A 69 16.53 -1.48 -8.00
CA LEU A 69 17.50 -1.79 -6.95
C LEU A 69 18.63 -2.66 -7.52
#